data_4aa98ec7c9a0e00fd54ca0252e5a5f60
#
_entry.id   4aa98ec7c9a0e00fd54ca0252e5a5f60
#
_cell.length_a   1.000
_cell.length_b   1.000
_cell.length_c   1.000
_cell.angle_alpha   90.00
_cell.angle_beta   90.00
_cell.angle_gamma   90.00
#
_symmetry.space_group_name_H-M   'P 1'
#
loop_
_entity.id
_entity.type
_entity.pdbx_description
1 polymer ?
#
loop_
_entity_poly.entity_id
_entity_poly.type
_entity_poly.pdbx_seq_one_letter_code
_entity_poly.pdbx_strand_id
1 'polypeptide(L)'
;CGPGIEEAVRNYAESLPDAELAELLIAGVTKAELLDRADVQESLTLRTLGADDCLLAPLPNHLFTRDTSSWIYGGVSINPMCRPARVRESVNEEAIYLHHPRFADADFTVLGDGVGSGFASVEGGDVLVMGNRSVLVGLSERTSPQGVERLALQLFEAGEAERVVAVEMPKARAQMHLDTVMTMADEGTFVKYAGLGMLRSYTIRPGDAKRPLHVEANAPERMHAVIAEALGLDSMRVLTTPQDSLAAEREQWNDGANLLAVAPGAVVVYERN
;
A
#
# COMPACT_ATOMS: atom_id res chain seq x y z
N CYS A 1 23.82 -5.61 -0.25
CA CYS A 1 25.26 -5.33 -0.38
C CYS A 1 26.05 -6.43 0.30
N GLY A 2 27.32 -6.70 -0.12
CA GLY A 2 28.24 -7.56 0.64
C GLY A 2 28.71 -6.83 1.92
N PRO A 3 29.19 -7.58 2.96
CA PRO A 3 29.49 -7.01 4.28
C PRO A 3 30.39 -5.78 4.26
N GLY A 4 31.45 -5.76 3.45
CA GLY A 4 32.38 -4.62 3.36
C GLY A 4 31.77 -3.38 2.70
N ILE A 5 30.82 -3.56 1.77
CA ILE A 5 30.10 -2.46 1.11
C ILE A 5 29.02 -1.90 2.05
N GLU A 6 28.37 -2.75 2.81
CA GLU A 6 27.36 -2.31 3.79
C GLU A 6 27.97 -1.35 4.81
N GLU A 7 29.15 -1.68 5.34
CA GLU A 7 29.85 -0.82 6.29
C GLU A 7 30.25 0.53 5.63
N ALA A 8 30.79 0.51 4.40
CA ALA A 8 31.16 1.73 3.70
C ALA A 8 29.95 2.62 3.38
N VAL A 9 28.83 2.07 2.93
CA VAL A 9 27.60 2.81 2.68
C VAL A 9 27.05 3.39 3.99
N ARG A 10 27.09 2.65 5.09
CA ARG A 10 26.67 3.09 6.41
C ARG A 10 27.52 4.27 6.90
N ASN A 11 28.85 4.12 6.87
CA ASN A 11 29.77 5.18 7.31
C ASN A 11 29.62 6.45 6.47
N TYR A 12 29.42 6.28 5.15
CA TYR A 12 29.12 7.41 4.28
C TYR A 12 27.79 8.08 4.66
N ALA A 13 26.73 7.32 4.82
CA ALA A 13 25.44 7.85 5.23
C ALA A 13 25.49 8.60 6.58
N GLU A 14 26.18 8.03 7.58
CA GLU A 14 26.35 8.64 8.90
C GLU A 14 27.20 9.91 8.87
N SER A 15 28.01 10.14 7.85
CA SER A 15 28.82 11.34 7.67
C SER A 15 28.06 12.51 7.02
N LEU A 16 26.86 12.26 6.47
CA LEU A 16 26.11 13.26 5.72
C LEU A 16 25.25 14.16 6.63
N PRO A 17 25.07 15.43 6.28
CA PRO A 17 24.01 16.27 6.84
C PRO A 17 22.61 15.67 6.55
N ASP A 18 21.64 15.95 7.41
CA ASP A 18 20.29 15.37 7.34
C ASP A 18 19.63 15.47 5.96
N ALA A 19 19.74 16.60 5.27
CA ALA A 19 19.17 16.80 3.94
C ALA A 19 19.83 15.91 2.87
N GLU A 20 21.15 15.78 2.92
CA GLU A 20 21.90 14.92 1.99
C GLU A 20 21.69 13.46 2.30
N LEU A 21 21.53 13.10 3.57
CA LEU A 21 21.15 11.74 3.99
C LEU A 21 19.75 11.37 3.44
N ALA A 22 18.78 12.26 3.55
CA ALA A 22 17.44 12.02 2.99
C ALA A 22 17.50 11.85 1.47
N GLU A 23 18.31 12.65 0.77
CA GLU A 23 18.54 12.49 -0.67
C GLU A 23 19.18 11.12 -0.99
N LEU A 24 20.23 10.73 -0.27
CA LEU A 24 20.88 9.44 -0.43
C LEU A 24 19.90 8.27 -0.26
N LEU A 25 19.04 8.34 0.76
CA LEU A 25 18.07 7.28 1.05
C LEU A 25 17.02 7.12 -0.05
N ILE A 26 16.75 8.16 -0.83
CA ILE A 26 15.79 8.16 -1.94
C ILE A 26 16.48 7.92 -3.28
N ALA A 27 17.50 8.71 -3.59
CA ALA A 27 18.22 8.64 -4.87
C ALA A 27 19.14 7.42 -5.00
N GLY A 28 19.57 6.87 -3.85
CA GLY A 28 20.55 5.79 -3.82
C GLY A 28 21.98 6.28 -4.01
N VAL A 29 22.91 5.36 -4.25
CA VAL A 29 24.32 5.67 -4.55
C VAL A 29 24.90 4.66 -5.52
N THR A 30 25.61 5.15 -6.53
CA THR A 30 26.37 4.33 -7.47
C THR A 30 27.73 3.93 -6.91
N LYS A 31 28.36 2.94 -7.56
CA LYS A 31 29.73 2.55 -7.21
C LYS A 31 30.70 3.73 -7.37
N ALA A 32 30.63 4.49 -8.46
CA ALA A 32 31.51 5.61 -8.71
C ALA A 32 31.38 6.69 -7.63
N GLU A 33 30.16 7.07 -7.29
CA GLU A 33 29.88 8.07 -6.25
C GLU A 33 30.38 7.65 -4.87
N LEU A 34 30.21 6.37 -4.49
CA LEU A 34 30.70 5.89 -3.21
C LEU A 34 32.23 5.87 -3.15
N LEU A 35 32.89 5.41 -4.21
CA LEU A 35 34.37 5.36 -4.28
C LEU A 35 35.03 6.75 -4.29
N ASP A 36 34.33 7.77 -4.78
CA ASP A 36 34.79 9.17 -4.74
C ASP A 36 34.71 9.78 -3.31
N ARG A 37 33.86 9.24 -2.46
CA ARG A 37 33.47 9.85 -1.17
C ARG A 37 33.84 9.02 0.06
N ALA A 38 34.15 7.74 -0.10
CA ALA A 38 34.45 6.84 1.01
C ALA A 38 35.58 5.89 0.68
N ASP A 39 36.35 5.54 1.70
CA ASP A 39 37.33 4.46 1.58
C ASP A 39 36.59 3.11 1.68
N VAL A 40 36.57 2.37 0.58
CA VAL A 40 35.83 1.14 0.45
C VAL A 40 36.79 -0.02 0.25
N GLN A 41 36.75 -1.02 1.12
CA GLN A 41 37.52 -2.22 0.96
C GLN A 41 37.14 -2.98 -0.32
N GLU A 42 38.15 -3.43 -1.03
CA GLU A 42 37.94 -4.16 -2.28
C GLU A 42 37.16 -5.46 -2.00
N SER A 43 36.14 -5.70 -2.82
CA SER A 43 35.29 -6.88 -2.71
C SER A 43 34.96 -7.47 -4.07
N LEU A 44 34.51 -8.73 -4.10
CA LEU A 44 34.04 -9.35 -5.34
C LEU A 44 32.92 -8.55 -5.98
N THR A 45 32.00 -8.01 -5.20
CA THR A 45 30.90 -7.17 -5.67
C THR A 45 31.41 -5.94 -6.40
N LEU A 46 32.36 -5.19 -5.81
CA LEU A 46 32.95 -4.02 -6.47
C LEU A 46 33.70 -4.36 -7.75
N ARG A 47 34.34 -5.53 -7.82
CA ARG A 47 35.06 -5.95 -9.04
C ARG A 47 34.12 -6.32 -10.17
N THR A 48 32.90 -6.76 -9.87
CA THR A 48 31.94 -7.23 -10.87
C THR A 48 30.95 -6.16 -11.31
N LEU A 49 30.81 -5.05 -10.56
CA LEU A 49 29.94 -3.93 -10.89
C LEU A 49 30.63 -2.88 -11.77
N GLY A 50 29.89 -2.32 -12.72
CA GLY A 50 30.26 -1.12 -13.46
C GLY A 50 30.23 0.15 -12.57
N ALA A 51 30.78 1.25 -13.09
CA ALA A 51 30.84 2.51 -12.36
C ALA A 51 29.44 3.07 -12.00
N ASP A 52 28.49 2.92 -12.93
CA ASP A 52 27.12 3.44 -12.80
C ASP A 52 26.15 2.44 -12.13
N ASP A 53 26.63 1.26 -11.75
CA ASP A 53 25.78 0.29 -11.02
C ASP A 53 25.53 0.76 -9.60
N CYS A 54 24.27 0.65 -9.16
CA CYS A 54 23.87 1.10 -7.84
C CYS A 54 24.29 0.11 -6.75
N LEU A 55 24.99 0.62 -5.74
CA LEU A 55 25.26 -0.08 -4.47
C LEU A 55 24.07 0.04 -3.50
N LEU A 56 23.43 1.19 -3.51
CA LEU A 56 22.12 1.41 -2.92
C LEU A 56 21.18 1.83 -4.04
N ALA A 57 20.16 1.02 -4.33
CA ALA A 57 19.27 1.27 -5.45
C ALA A 57 18.39 2.52 -5.18
N PRO A 58 18.03 3.33 -6.19
CA PRO A 58 17.09 4.42 -6.03
C PRO A 58 15.67 3.92 -5.72
N LEU A 59 14.83 4.81 -5.19
CA LEU A 59 13.41 4.58 -4.88
C LEU A 59 12.50 5.44 -5.79
N PRO A 60 12.35 5.11 -7.08
CA PRO A 60 11.64 5.94 -8.05
C PRO A 60 10.14 6.08 -7.75
N ASN A 61 9.58 5.18 -6.95
CA ASN A 61 8.15 5.17 -6.61
C ASN A 61 7.86 5.74 -5.22
N HIS A 62 8.84 6.29 -4.51
CA HIS A 62 8.66 6.80 -3.15
C HIS A 62 7.67 7.98 -3.06
N LEU A 63 7.35 8.61 -4.18
CA LEU A 63 6.28 9.62 -4.26
C LEU A 63 4.87 9.05 -4.03
N PHE A 64 4.68 7.71 -4.20
CA PHE A 64 3.40 7.02 -3.96
C PHE A 64 3.33 6.54 -2.51
N THR A 65 3.19 7.48 -1.58
CA THR A 65 3.23 7.23 -0.13
C THR A 65 2.05 6.40 0.39
N ARG A 66 0.94 6.36 -0.35
CA ARG A 66 -0.24 5.56 0.01
C ARG A 66 0.05 4.06 0.01
N ASP A 67 0.93 3.57 -0.89
CA ASP A 67 1.19 2.13 -1.01
C ASP A 67 1.99 1.60 0.18
N THR A 68 2.94 2.40 0.67
CA THR A 68 3.91 2.03 1.70
C THR A 68 3.40 2.18 3.11
N SER A 69 2.38 3.03 3.30
CA SER A 69 1.68 3.20 4.58
C SER A 69 0.22 3.57 4.37
N SER A 70 -0.65 3.08 5.25
CA SER A 70 -2.09 3.33 5.15
C SER A 70 -2.66 3.75 6.50
N TRP A 71 -3.25 4.93 6.56
CA TRP A 71 -4.03 5.36 7.71
C TRP A 71 -5.39 4.68 7.69
N ILE A 72 -5.69 3.95 8.76
CA ILE A 72 -6.93 3.19 8.92
C ILE A 72 -7.51 3.54 10.29
N TYR A 73 -8.50 4.41 10.30
CA TYR A 73 -9.09 5.00 11.52
C TYR A 73 -8.03 5.65 12.42
N GLY A 74 -7.82 5.18 13.64
CA GLY A 74 -6.82 5.69 14.59
C GLY A 74 -5.44 5.04 14.48
N GLY A 75 -5.21 4.21 13.46
CA GLY A 75 -3.93 3.53 13.25
C GLY A 75 -3.29 3.79 11.91
N VAL A 76 -1.99 3.57 11.82
CA VAL A 76 -1.23 3.56 10.57
C VAL A 76 -0.61 2.18 10.33
N SER A 77 -0.91 1.57 9.19
CA SER A 77 -0.27 0.34 8.76
C SER A 77 1.01 0.67 8.00
N ILE A 78 2.13 0.08 8.42
CA ILE A 78 3.38 0.07 7.66
C ILE A 78 3.35 -1.16 6.77
N ASN A 79 3.22 -0.94 5.48
CA ASN A 79 2.85 -1.99 4.55
C ASN A 79 4.07 -2.80 4.07
N PRO A 80 4.05 -4.14 4.18
CA PRO A 80 5.05 -5.01 3.57
C PRO A 80 4.81 -5.08 2.06
N MET A 81 5.70 -4.42 1.32
CA MET A 81 5.57 -4.29 -0.13
C MET A 81 5.81 -5.61 -0.87
N CYS A 82 4.99 -5.90 -1.87
CA CYS A 82 5.14 -7.07 -2.73
C CYS A 82 6.44 -7.05 -3.55
N ARG A 83 6.84 -5.88 -4.03
CA ARG A 83 8.03 -5.74 -4.89
C ARG A 83 9.28 -5.43 -4.06
N PRO A 84 10.35 -6.27 -4.13
CA PRO A 84 11.59 -6.04 -3.38
C PRO A 84 12.18 -4.63 -3.57
N ALA A 85 12.06 -4.05 -4.76
CA ALA A 85 12.53 -2.70 -5.07
C ALA A 85 11.84 -1.60 -4.24
N ARG A 86 10.63 -1.86 -3.70
CA ARG A 86 9.85 -0.91 -2.91
C ARG A 86 9.93 -1.13 -1.40
N VAL A 87 10.55 -2.21 -0.94
CA VAL A 87 10.60 -2.57 0.50
C VAL A 87 11.22 -1.44 1.34
N ARG A 88 12.28 -0.79 0.84
CA ARG A 88 12.92 0.33 1.55
C ARG A 88 12.04 1.58 1.68
N GLU A 89 11.07 1.75 0.81
CA GLU A 89 10.11 2.85 0.92
C GLU A 89 9.33 2.74 2.25
N SER A 90 8.86 1.54 2.60
CA SER A 90 8.18 1.30 3.88
C SER A 90 9.09 1.51 5.10
N VAL A 91 10.39 1.21 4.97
CA VAL A 91 11.37 1.50 6.05
C VAL A 91 11.48 3.01 6.30
N ASN A 92 11.52 3.82 5.23
CA ASN A 92 11.56 5.27 5.37
C ASN A 92 10.28 5.82 6.02
N GLU A 93 9.10 5.31 5.63
CA GLU A 93 7.83 5.69 6.25
C GLU A 93 7.77 5.30 7.74
N GLU A 94 8.20 4.10 8.07
CA GLU A 94 8.29 3.63 9.47
C GLU A 94 9.17 4.57 10.30
N ALA A 95 10.34 4.92 9.79
CA ALA A 95 11.25 5.85 10.46
C ALA A 95 10.62 7.24 10.67
N ILE A 96 9.85 7.74 9.70
CA ILE A 96 9.12 9.00 9.81
C ILE A 96 8.08 8.93 10.92
N TYR A 97 7.22 7.90 10.95
CA TYR A 97 6.17 7.79 11.96
C TYR A 97 6.72 7.59 13.37
N LEU A 98 7.84 6.87 13.52
CA LEU A 98 8.44 6.59 14.83
C LEU A 98 9.31 7.74 15.37
N HIS A 99 9.91 8.55 14.49
CA HIS A 99 10.98 9.48 14.92
C HIS A 99 10.75 10.93 14.53
N HIS A 100 9.85 11.24 13.59
CA HIS A 100 9.66 12.64 13.19
C HIS A 100 8.89 13.42 14.28
N PRO A 101 9.35 14.62 14.68
CA PRO A 101 8.75 15.39 15.78
C PRO A 101 7.26 15.67 15.65
N ARG A 102 6.74 15.71 14.42
CA ARG A 102 5.30 15.88 14.17
C ARG A 102 4.43 14.75 14.73
N PHE A 103 5.01 13.56 14.86
CA PHE A 103 4.31 12.35 15.32
C PHE A 103 4.64 11.99 16.76
N ALA A 104 5.64 12.67 17.40
CA ALA A 104 6.12 12.33 18.73
C ALA A 104 5.03 12.36 19.82
N ASP A 105 4.09 13.32 19.70
CA ASP A 105 2.98 13.50 20.66
C ASP A 105 1.62 13.12 20.04
N ALA A 106 1.61 12.50 18.86
CA ALA A 106 0.38 12.08 18.20
C ALA A 106 -0.13 10.75 18.76
N ASP A 107 -1.41 10.70 19.07
CA ASP A 107 -2.08 9.49 19.57
C ASP A 107 -2.56 8.64 18.39
N PHE A 108 -1.77 7.65 17.99
CA PHE A 108 -2.12 6.67 16.98
C PHE A 108 -1.39 5.35 17.21
N THR A 109 -1.96 4.28 16.69
CA THR A 109 -1.36 2.95 16.75
C THR A 109 -0.59 2.65 15.47
N VAL A 110 0.68 2.23 15.57
CA VAL A 110 1.40 1.65 14.44
C VAL A 110 0.94 0.20 14.28
N LEU A 111 0.29 -0.08 13.16
CA LEU A 111 -0.19 -1.41 12.78
C LEU A 111 0.84 -2.06 11.86
N GLY A 112 1.06 -3.35 12.03
CA GLY A 112 1.96 -4.07 11.15
C GLY A 112 3.24 -4.54 11.84
N ASP A 113 3.88 -5.51 11.21
CA ASP A 113 5.17 -6.07 11.62
C ASP A 113 6.32 -5.41 10.84
N GLY A 114 6.06 -4.25 10.24
CA GLY A 114 6.99 -3.58 9.35
C GLY A 114 7.36 -4.42 8.13
N VAL A 115 8.54 -4.18 7.59
CA VAL A 115 9.06 -4.87 6.40
C VAL A 115 9.39 -6.37 6.62
N GLY A 116 9.33 -6.86 7.86
CA GLY A 116 9.74 -8.23 8.24
C GLY A 116 8.71 -9.34 7.96
N SER A 117 7.58 -9.05 7.32
CA SER A 117 6.44 -9.99 7.24
C SER A 117 6.53 -11.10 6.17
N GLY A 118 7.67 -11.28 5.53
CA GLY A 118 7.90 -12.38 4.57
C GLY A 118 7.03 -12.26 3.32
N PHE A 119 6.23 -13.31 3.01
CA PHE A 119 5.35 -13.34 1.82
C PHE A 119 3.98 -12.67 2.02
N ALA A 120 3.70 -12.14 3.20
CA ALA A 120 2.44 -11.50 3.53
C ALA A 120 2.45 -10.03 3.10
N SER A 121 2.26 -9.74 1.82
CA SER A 121 2.27 -8.39 1.28
C SER A 121 0.92 -7.69 1.38
N VAL A 122 0.97 -6.38 1.63
CA VAL A 122 -0.15 -5.43 1.53
C VAL A 122 0.40 -4.17 0.86
N GLU A 123 -0.35 -3.58 -0.07
CA GLU A 123 -0.07 -2.25 -0.61
C GLU A 123 -1.31 -1.37 -0.43
N GLY A 124 -1.13 -0.11 -0.03
CA GLY A 124 -2.23 0.74 0.41
C GLY A 124 -3.22 1.15 -0.68
N GLY A 125 -2.83 1.05 -1.96
CA GLY A 125 -3.77 1.19 -3.07
C GLY A 125 -4.87 0.12 -3.09
N ASP A 126 -4.67 -0.98 -2.37
CA ASP A 126 -5.69 -2.01 -2.16
C ASP A 126 -6.57 -1.76 -0.92
N VAL A 127 -6.25 -0.78 -0.07
CA VAL A 127 -6.92 -0.56 1.21
C VAL A 127 -7.84 0.66 1.14
N LEU A 128 -9.15 0.44 1.28
CA LEU A 128 -10.16 1.50 1.35
C LEU A 128 -10.84 1.50 2.72
N VAL A 129 -10.69 2.60 3.47
CA VAL A 129 -11.38 2.82 4.74
C VAL A 129 -12.80 3.27 4.43
N MET A 130 -13.78 2.41 4.70
CA MET A 130 -15.16 2.66 4.26
C MET A 130 -16.00 3.45 5.25
N GLY A 131 -15.71 3.39 6.54
CA GLY A 131 -16.58 3.80 7.63
C GLY A 131 -17.25 2.61 8.32
N ASN A 132 -18.09 2.84 9.31
CA ASN A 132 -18.77 1.81 10.09
C ASN A 132 -17.82 0.71 10.59
N ARG A 133 -16.61 1.08 11.03
CA ARG A 133 -15.53 0.18 11.49
C ARG A 133 -15.21 -0.95 10.49
N SER A 134 -15.36 -0.67 9.21
CA SER A 134 -15.17 -1.62 8.11
C SER A 134 -14.09 -1.14 7.14
N VAL A 135 -13.31 -2.08 6.63
CA VAL A 135 -12.25 -1.84 5.63
C VAL A 135 -12.47 -2.75 4.44
N LEU A 136 -12.39 -2.20 3.23
CA LEU A 136 -12.42 -2.97 1.99
C LEU A 136 -10.98 -3.14 1.49
N VAL A 137 -10.60 -4.37 1.15
CA VAL A 137 -9.24 -4.68 0.72
C VAL A 137 -9.25 -5.50 -0.57
N GLY A 138 -8.47 -5.08 -1.56
CA GLY A 138 -8.27 -5.83 -2.79
C GLY A 138 -7.27 -6.99 -2.59
N LEU A 139 -7.64 -8.22 -2.98
CA LEU A 139 -6.70 -9.34 -3.13
C LEU A 139 -6.10 -9.27 -4.54
N SER A 140 -5.13 -8.40 -4.74
CA SER A 140 -4.56 -8.05 -6.06
C SER A 140 -3.27 -8.82 -6.37
N GLU A 141 -2.54 -8.41 -7.41
CA GLU A 141 -1.18 -8.90 -7.66
C GLU A 141 -0.16 -8.40 -6.60
N ARG A 142 -0.55 -7.41 -5.78
CA ARG A 142 0.30 -6.74 -4.79
C ARG A 142 -0.07 -7.09 -3.36
N THR A 143 -1.32 -7.40 -3.11
CA THR A 143 -1.82 -7.73 -1.78
C THR A 143 -2.22 -9.18 -1.71
N SER A 144 -1.55 -9.92 -0.84
CA SER A 144 -1.74 -11.37 -0.67
C SER A 144 -2.83 -11.68 0.37
N PRO A 145 -3.48 -12.86 0.30
CA PRO A 145 -4.42 -13.30 1.34
C PRO A 145 -3.81 -13.27 2.75
N GLN A 146 -2.56 -13.72 2.89
CA GLN A 146 -1.84 -13.71 4.16
C GLN A 146 -1.62 -12.28 4.69
N GLY A 147 -1.36 -11.31 3.80
CA GLY A 147 -1.26 -9.90 4.16
C GLY A 147 -2.57 -9.35 4.70
N VAL A 148 -3.69 -9.67 4.04
CA VAL A 148 -5.02 -9.25 4.47
C VAL A 148 -5.40 -9.87 5.83
N GLU A 149 -5.12 -11.16 6.04
CA GLU A 149 -5.39 -11.83 7.33
C GLU A 149 -4.59 -11.19 8.47
N ARG A 150 -3.31 -10.88 8.25
CA ARG A 150 -2.46 -10.19 9.24
C ARG A 150 -2.97 -8.79 9.54
N LEU A 151 -3.26 -7.99 8.51
CA LEU A 151 -3.82 -6.65 8.67
C LEU A 151 -5.17 -6.70 9.44
N ALA A 152 -6.03 -7.65 9.10
CA ALA A 152 -7.32 -7.83 9.79
C ALA A 152 -7.12 -8.13 11.29
N LEU A 153 -6.21 -9.05 11.64
CA LEU A 153 -5.89 -9.36 13.04
C LEU A 153 -5.42 -8.12 13.80
N GLN A 154 -4.48 -7.37 13.24
CA GLN A 154 -3.94 -6.17 13.86
C GLN A 154 -5.00 -5.08 14.06
N LEU A 155 -5.86 -4.88 13.07
CA LEU A 155 -6.98 -3.95 13.16
C LEU A 155 -7.99 -4.35 14.24
N PHE A 156 -8.27 -5.65 14.37
CA PHE A 156 -9.19 -6.16 15.39
C PHE A 156 -8.59 -6.09 16.80
N GLU A 157 -7.31 -6.44 16.96
CA GLU A 157 -6.58 -6.34 18.23
C GLU A 157 -6.44 -4.91 18.72
N ALA A 158 -6.17 -3.96 17.80
CA ALA A 158 -6.13 -2.53 18.10
C ALA A 158 -7.53 -1.93 18.33
N GLY A 159 -8.58 -2.66 18.03
CA GLY A 159 -9.96 -2.15 18.15
C GLY A 159 -10.32 -1.13 17.07
N GLU A 160 -9.56 -1.00 16.00
CA GLU A 160 -9.78 -0.02 14.94
C GLU A 160 -10.88 -0.44 13.96
N ALA A 161 -11.02 -1.74 13.69
CA ALA A 161 -12.07 -2.28 12.82
C ALA A 161 -12.81 -3.45 13.48
N GLU A 162 -13.99 -3.75 12.98
CA GLU A 162 -14.80 -4.92 13.33
C GLU A 162 -15.04 -5.85 12.15
N ARG A 163 -14.68 -5.36 10.94
CA ARG A 163 -14.89 -6.09 9.70
C ARG A 163 -13.87 -5.69 8.65
N VAL A 164 -13.35 -6.68 7.94
CA VAL A 164 -12.62 -6.51 6.69
C VAL A 164 -13.37 -7.26 5.60
N VAL A 165 -13.61 -6.59 4.47
CA VAL A 165 -14.15 -7.22 3.25
C VAL A 165 -13.02 -7.33 2.25
N ALA A 166 -12.61 -8.54 1.91
CA ALA A 166 -11.58 -8.79 0.91
C ALA A 166 -12.23 -9.11 -0.44
N VAL A 167 -11.82 -8.46 -1.53
CA VAL A 167 -12.35 -8.66 -2.89
C VAL A 167 -11.29 -9.33 -3.77
N GLU A 168 -11.64 -10.43 -4.42
CA GLU A 168 -10.72 -11.20 -5.26
C GLU A 168 -10.51 -10.52 -6.62
N MET A 169 -9.41 -9.77 -6.74
CA MET A 169 -9.07 -9.00 -7.93
C MET A 169 -8.44 -9.86 -9.02
N PRO A 170 -8.66 -9.56 -10.32
CA PRO A 170 -7.87 -10.13 -11.39
C PRO A 170 -6.38 -9.81 -11.20
N LYS A 171 -5.51 -10.82 -11.38
CA LYS A 171 -4.06 -10.65 -11.28
C LYS A 171 -3.49 -10.08 -12.58
N ALA A 172 -3.73 -8.79 -12.80
CA ALA A 172 -3.34 -8.09 -14.03
C ALA A 172 -2.74 -6.72 -13.73
N ARG A 173 -1.75 -6.30 -14.52
CA ARG A 173 -1.07 -5.01 -14.37
C ARG A 173 -2.03 -3.82 -14.41
N ALA A 174 -3.04 -3.85 -15.28
CA ALA A 174 -4.05 -2.81 -15.39
C ALA A 174 -4.96 -2.69 -14.15
N GLN A 175 -4.95 -3.71 -13.30
CA GLN A 175 -5.77 -3.80 -12.08
C GLN A 175 -4.87 -4.15 -10.89
N MET A 176 -3.69 -3.49 -10.82
CA MET A 176 -2.68 -3.83 -9.83
C MET A 176 -3.14 -3.57 -8.39
N HIS A 177 -3.99 -2.57 -8.18
CA HIS A 177 -4.59 -2.18 -6.91
C HIS A 177 -6.09 -1.97 -7.06
N LEU A 178 -6.82 -2.05 -5.96
CA LEU A 178 -8.25 -1.82 -5.93
C LEU A 178 -8.60 -0.38 -6.33
N ASP A 179 -7.83 0.61 -5.89
CA ASP A 179 -8.08 2.03 -6.17
C ASP A 179 -7.92 2.40 -7.65
N THR A 180 -7.20 1.61 -8.45
CA THR A 180 -7.13 1.83 -9.90
C THR A 180 -8.43 1.47 -10.64
N VAL A 181 -9.34 0.74 -9.99
CA VAL A 181 -10.57 0.25 -10.60
C VAL A 181 -11.84 0.50 -9.78
N MET A 182 -11.69 0.86 -8.50
CA MET A 182 -12.82 1.16 -7.62
C MET A 182 -12.37 2.00 -6.44
N THR A 183 -13.00 3.17 -6.23
CA THR A 183 -12.79 4.02 -5.05
C THR A 183 -14.10 4.56 -4.51
N MET A 184 -14.10 4.91 -3.23
CA MET A 184 -15.24 5.50 -2.53
C MET A 184 -15.24 7.00 -2.75
N ALA A 185 -16.35 7.55 -3.25
CA ALA A 185 -16.53 8.98 -3.51
C ALA A 185 -17.40 9.69 -2.48
N ASP A 186 -18.26 8.95 -1.77
CA ASP A 186 -19.18 9.45 -0.74
C ASP A 186 -19.54 8.30 0.20
N GLU A 187 -20.23 8.56 1.30
CA GLU A 187 -20.56 7.59 2.35
C GLU A 187 -21.17 6.27 1.85
N GLY A 188 -21.88 6.29 0.74
CA GLY A 188 -22.46 5.09 0.11
C GLY A 188 -22.28 5.04 -1.41
N THR A 189 -21.38 5.88 -1.96
CA THR A 189 -21.16 5.98 -3.41
C THR A 189 -19.74 5.60 -3.78
N PHE A 190 -19.62 4.69 -4.75
CA PHE A 190 -18.33 4.26 -5.31
C PHE A 190 -18.27 4.57 -6.80
N VAL A 191 -17.10 5.01 -7.27
CA VAL A 191 -16.75 5.00 -8.68
C VAL A 191 -16.10 3.68 -8.99
N LYS A 192 -16.54 3.00 -10.05
CA LYS A 192 -16.03 1.68 -10.43
C LYS A 192 -15.81 1.58 -11.93
N TYR A 193 -14.66 1.07 -12.34
CA TYR A 193 -14.38 0.69 -13.71
C TYR A 193 -15.41 -0.31 -14.22
N ALA A 194 -16.07 -0.01 -15.34
CA ALA A 194 -17.15 -0.84 -15.88
C ALA A 194 -16.70 -2.29 -16.19
N GLY A 195 -15.46 -2.46 -16.66
CA GLY A 195 -14.87 -3.76 -17.00
C GLY A 195 -14.49 -4.64 -15.81
N LEU A 196 -14.51 -4.12 -14.57
CA LEU A 196 -14.20 -4.93 -13.37
C LEU A 196 -15.24 -6.03 -13.12
N GLY A 197 -16.48 -5.81 -13.49
CA GLY A 197 -17.58 -6.77 -13.23
C GLY A 197 -17.90 -6.92 -11.74
N MET A 198 -18.41 -8.09 -11.38
CA MET A 198 -18.73 -8.50 -10.00
C MET A 198 -17.71 -9.55 -9.55
N LEU A 199 -17.11 -9.34 -8.40
CA LEU A 199 -16.03 -10.18 -7.89
C LEU A 199 -16.47 -10.98 -6.67
N ARG A 200 -15.89 -12.18 -6.51
CA ARG A 200 -15.98 -12.93 -5.26
C ARG A 200 -15.39 -12.09 -4.13
N SER A 201 -16.01 -12.17 -2.97
CA SER A 201 -15.49 -11.47 -1.78
C SER A 201 -15.53 -12.37 -0.55
N TYR A 202 -14.81 -11.94 0.47
CA TYR A 202 -14.72 -12.62 1.75
C TYR A 202 -14.97 -11.62 2.85
N THR A 203 -15.91 -11.93 3.75
CA THR A 203 -16.14 -11.13 4.96
C THR A 203 -15.34 -11.73 6.10
N ILE A 204 -14.43 -10.95 6.67
CA ILE A 204 -13.54 -11.36 7.76
C ILE A 204 -13.96 -10.60 9.01
N ARG A 205 -14.14 -11.31 10.13
CA ARG A 205 -14.49 -10.79 11.45
C ARG A 205 -13.59 -11.37 12.52
N PRO A 206 -13.51 -10.74 13.70
CA PRO A 206 -12.87 -11.35 14.85
C PRO A 206 -13.45 -12.73 15.15
N GLY A 207 -12.60 -13.69 15.43
CA GLY A 207 -12.97 -15.03 15.82
C GLY A 207 -12.79 -15.26 17.33
N ASP A 208 -12.30 -16.44 17.68
CA ASP A 208 -12.03 -16.84 19.05
C ASP A 208 -10.55 -17.25 19.24
N ALA A 209 -10.17 -17.63 20.46
CA ALA A 209 -8.79 -18.02 20.79
C ALA A 209 -8.23 -19.22 19.97
N LYS A 210 -9.10 -20.05 19.38
CA LYS A 210 -8.70 -21.20 18.57
C LYS A 210 -8.71 -20.87 17.08
N ARG A 211 -9.56 -19.95 16.68
CA ARG A 211 -9.72 -19.46 15.31
C ARG A 211 -9.80 -17.93 15.36
N PRO A 212 -8.67 -17.23 15.31
CA PRO A 212 -8.63 -15.78 15.52
C PRO A 212 -9.40 -14.98 14.46
N LEU A 213 -9.64 -15.57 13.29
CA LEU A 213 -10.44 -14.98 12.23
C LEU A 213 -11.63 -15.90 11.87
N HIS A 214 -12.78 -15.28 11.69
CA HIS A 214 -13.96 -15.89 11.06
C HIS A 214 -14.04 -15.36 9.62
N VAL A 215 -13.93 -16.25 8.64
CA VAL A 215 -13.92 -15.93 7.20
C VAL A 215 -15.14 -16.54 6.53
N GLU A 216 -15.97 -15.70 5.91
CA GLU A 216 -17.17 -16.10 5.16
C GLU A 216 -17.00 -15.73 3.68
N ALA A 217 -17.17 -16.72 2.80
CA ALA A 217 -17.09 -16.50 1.37
C ALA A 217 -18.43 -16.00 0.80
N ASN A 218 -18.38 -14.99 -0.05
CA ASN A 218 -19.55 -14.43 -0.72
C ASN A 218 -19.45 -14.63 -2.24
N ALA A 219 -20.56 -15.02 -2.85
CA ALA A 219 -20.66 -15.16 -4.30
C ALA A 219 -20.47 -13.80 -5.00
N PRO A 220 -19.95 -13.77 -6.24
CA PRO A 220 -19.69 -12.53 -6.97
C PRO A 220 -20.91 -11.61 -7.03
N GLU A 221 -22.09 -12.14 -7.26
CA GLU A 221 -23.35 -11.39 -7.40
C GLU A 221 -23.71 -10.59 -6.14
N ARG A 222 -23.18 -10.99 -5.00
CA ARG A 222 -23.39 -10.32 -3.71
C ARG A 222 -22.40 -9.19 -3.42
N MET A 223 -21.37 -8.98 -4.25
CA MET A 223 -20.28 -8.03 -3.96
C MET A 223 -20.80 -6.67 -3.47
N HIS A 224 -21.70 -6.05 -4.21
CA HIS A 224 -22.24 -4.73 -3.83
C HIS A 224 -23.09 -4.78 -2.56
N ALA A 225 -23.87 -5.84 -2.38
CA ALA A 225 -24.67 -6.02 -1.16
C ALA A 225 -23.77 -6.20 0.08
N VAL A 226 -22.71 -6.99 -0.03
CA VAL A 226 -21.74 -7.20 1.06
C VAL A 226 -21.02 -5.91 1.45
N ILE A 227 -20.65 -5.09 0.47
CA ILE A 227 -20.05 -3.76 0.73
C ILE A 227 -21.07 -2.83 1.40
N ALA A 228 -22.32 -2.79 0.92
CA ALA A 228 -23.39 -2.00 1.54
C ALA A 228 -23.67 -2.45 3.00
N GLU A 229 -23.77 -3.76 3.23
CA GLU A 229 -23.93 -4.35 4.56
C GLU A 229 -22.74 -3.98 5.49
N ALA A 230 -21.53 -3.90 4.97
CA ALA A 230 -20.37 -3.47 5.73
C ALA A 230 -20.44 -2.00 6.12
N LEU A 231 -21.00 -1.15 5.26
CA LEU A 231 -21.26 0.27 5.53
C LEU A 231 -22.48 0.49 6.47
N GLY A 232 -23.28 -0.54 6.72
CA GLY A 232 -24.55 -0.39 7.45
C GLY A 232 -25.68 0.20 6.60
N LEU A 233 -25.60 0.04 5.28
CA LEU A 233 -26.56 0.56 4.30
C LEU A 233 -27.36 -0.57 3.66
N ASP A 234 -28.60 -0.28 3.24
CA ASP A 234 -29.42 -1.22 2.48
C ASP A 234 -28.89 -1.48 1.05
N SER A 235 -28.26 -0.46 0.47
CA SER A 235 -27.64 -0.52 -0.86
C SER A 235 -26.56 0.53 -1.02
N MET A 236 -25.63 0.31 -1.97
CA MET A 236 -24.64 1.29 -2.37
C MET A 236 -24.95 1.83 -3.78
N ARG A 237 -24.56 3.07 -4.03
CA ARG A 237 -24.58 3.67 -5.37
C ARG A 237 -23.26 3.39 -6.07
N VAL A 238 -23.33 2.92 -7.31
CA VAL A 238 -22.14 2.71 -8.15
C VAL A 238 -22.21 3.64 -9.35
N LEU A 239 -21.21 4.50 -9.47
CA LEU A 239 -20.94 5.29 -10.67
C LEU A 239 -19.95 4.51 -11.52
N THR A 240 -20.31 4.26 -12.76
CA THR A 240 -19.42 3.55 -13.69
C THR A 240 -18.80 4.55 -14.67
N THR A 241 -17.56 4.30 -15.02
CA THR A 241 -16.92 4.89 -16.17
C THR A 241 -17.68 4.56 -17.47
N PRO A 242 -17.46 5.27 -18.59
CA PRO A 242 -18.20 5.06 -19.83
C PRO A 242 -18.36 3.60 -20.22
N GLN A 243 -19.53 3.25 -20.78
CA GLN A 243 -19.85 1.84 -21.13
C GLN A 243 -19.24 1.40 -22.47
N ASP A 244 -18.78 2.33 -23.33
CA ASP A 244 -17.98 1.98 -24.49
C ASP A 244 -16.66 1.36 -24.03
N SER A 245 -16.38 0.15 -24.46
CA SER A 245 -15.22 -0.63 -24.01
C SER A 245 -13.90 0.09 -24.22
N LEU A 246 -13.72 0.74 -25.36
CA LEU A 246 -12.48 1.47 -25.66
C LEU A 246 -12.33 2.74 -24.83
N ALA A 247 -13.43 3.47 -24.61
CA ALA A 247 -13.45 4.64 -23.75
C ALA A 247 -13.21 4.25 -22.29
N ALA A 248 -13.84 3.17 -21.81
CA ALA A 248 -13.66 2.65 -20.47
C ALA A 248 -12.22 2.19 -20.20
N GLU A 249 -11.58 1.50 -21.18
CA GLU A 249 -10.18 1.11 -21.08
C GLU A 249 -9.25 2.32 -21.02
N ARG A 250 -9.48 3.34 -21.86
CA ARG A 250 -8.69 4.58 -21.83
C ARG A 250 -8.81 5.31 -20.50
N GLU A 251 -10.02 5.40 -19.97
CA GLU A 251 -10.28 6.05 -18.70
C GLU A 251 -9.65 5.26 -17.54
N GLN A 252 -9.70 3.94 -17.58
CA GLN A 252 -9.02 3.10 -16.59
C GLN A 252 -7.49 3.31 -16.63
N TRP A 253 -6.86 3.40 -17.81
CA TRP A 253 -5.44 3.73 -17.95
C TRP A 253 -5.10 5.19 -17.57
N ASN A 254 -6.08 6.08 -17.54
CA ASN A 254 -5.95 7.45 -17.04
C ASN A 254 -6.32 7.58 -15.56
N ASP A 255 -6.45 6.46 -14.85
CA ASP A 255 -6.86 6.41 -13.43
C ASP A 255 -8.24 7.03 -13.14
N GLY A 256 -9.20 6.92 -14.06
CA GLY A 256 -10.53 7.52 -13.94
C GLY A 256 -11.38 6.99 -12.79
N ALA A 257 -11.07 5.84 -12.25
CA ALA A 257 -11.71 5.32 -11.05
C ALA A 257 -10.91 5.60 -9.76
N ASN A 258 -9.73 6.21 -9.86
CA ASN A 258 -8.86 6.53 -8.73
C ASN A 258 -9.13 7.95 -8.22
N LEU A 259 -9.83 8.06 -7.12
CA LEU A 259 -10.23 9.33 -6.51
C LEU A 259 -9.54 9.50 -5.15
N LEU A 260 -9.17 10.73 -4.80
CA LEU A 260 -8.83 11.09 -3.44
C LEU A 260 -10.04 11.80 -2.81
N ALA A 261 -10.82 11.08 -2.01
CA ALA A 261 -11.90 11.67 -1.24
C ALA A 261 -11.32 12.47 -0.06
N VAL A 262 -11.57 13.76 -0.02
CA VAL A 262 -11.16 14.66 1.08
C VAL A 262 -12.28 14.91 2.07
N ALA A 263 -13.52 14.65 1.67
CA ALA A 263 -14.73 14.63 2.50
C ALA A 263 -15.83 13.86 1.74
N PRO A 264 -16.94 13.45 2.39
CA PRO A 264 -18.08 12.87 1.69
C PRO A 264 -18.55 13.74 0.52
N GLY A 265 -18.58 13.18 -0.68
CA GLY A 265 -18.96 13.88 -1.91
C GLY A 265 -17.96 14.92 -2.44
N ALA A 266 -16.81 15.10 -1.78
CA ALA A 266 -15.76 16.01 -2.23
C ALA A 266 -14.49 15.22 -2.56
N VAL A 267 -14.14 15.17 -3.85
CA VAL A 267 -13.04 14.34 -4.35
C VAL A 267 -12.03 15.18 -5.16
N VAL A 268 -10.79 14.77 -5.13
CA VAL A 268 -9.74 15.27 -6.03
C VAL A 268 -9.47 14.19 -7.07
N VAL A 269 -9.47 14.58 -8.32
CA VAL A 269 -9.25 13.72 -9.50
C VAL A 269 -8.31 14.39 -10.47
N TYR A 270 -7.81 13.65 -11.44
CA TYR A 270 -7.10 14.24 -12.58
C TYR A 270 -8.07 15.01 -13.47
N GLU A 271 -7.64 16.15 -14.04
CA GLU A 271 -8.45 17.05 -14.89
C GLU A 271 -9.08 16.32 -16.10
N ARG A 272 -8.51 15.20 -16.52
CA ARG A 272 -8.97 14.45 -17.69
C ARG A 272 -10.07 13.42 -17.38
N ASN A 273 -10.43 13.25 -16.13
CA ASN A 273 -11.37 12.22 -15.66
C ASN A 273 -12.74 12.81 -15.34
#